data_5ee39bd165b45c85b3d799c1030c433b
#
_entry.id   5ee39bd165b45c85b3d799c1030c433b
#
_cell.length_a   1.000
_cell.length_b   1.000
_cell.length_c   1.000
_cell.angle_alpha   90.00
_cell.angle_beta   90.00
_cell.angle_gamma   90.00
#
_symmetry.space_group_name_H-M   'P 1'
#
loop_
_entity.id
_entity.type
_entity.pdbx_description
1 polymer ?
#
loop_
_entity_poly.entity_id
_entity_poly.type
_entity_poly.pdbx_seq_one_letter_code
_entity_poly.pdbx_strand_id
1 'polypeptide(L)'
;MKAFNRYDNRFDAYGNRRTDEQLNRLEEEFNQEQQQKQKQIMKNILIGVSLFFTLVFLFFSCERIDAGHVGVKVNLYGDNKGVSDVTEVTGMVFFNPITHNIYEFPTYIQHKEYSGENAFIVNSKDGSEFHISPIINYSVKREKVPAIFSKYRRSLGEIEDGFLKTNIYDAFRMTANFYTAEELISNRQLFETKVRATLDASLLPEGFIINQLTSNLVYPETFKKAIEAKNNAVQGALMAENKVKQAEAEAKIKVATAQGNAEAMLTSAKAEAEANSLKQKTITPMLLQLEFINKWDGKLPVYGTVPQIFKGIN
;
A
#
# COMPACT_ATOMS: atom_id res chain seq x y z
N MET A 1 44.95 31.03 52.63
CA MET A 1 45.73 30.49 53.78
C MET A 1 46.15 31.64 54.66
N LYS A 2 45.79 31.64 55.96
CA LYS A 2 46.40 32.58 56.89
C LYS A 2 47.74 32.03 57.25
N ALA A 3 48.77 32.79 57.05
CA ALA A 3 50.12 32.46 57.53
C ALA A 3 50.20 32.70 59.04
N PHE A 4 51.05 31.94 59.75
CA PHE A 4 51.30 32.16 61.12
C PHE A 4 52.03 33.52 61.30
N ASN A 5 51.43 34.44 62.07
CA ASN A 5 52.03 35.77 62.29
C ASN A 5 52.77 35.76 63.61
N ARG A 6 54.11 35.72 63.57
CA ARG A 6 54.93 35.73 64.72
C ARG A 6 54.80 37.02 65.56
N TYR A 7 54.41 38.13 64.94
CA TYR A 7 54.24 39.39 65.64
C TYR A 7 53.01 39.36 66.54
N ASP A 8 51.85 38.80 66.05
CA ASP A 8 50.64 38.74 66.84
C ASP A 8 50.69 37.70 67.95
N ASN A 9 51.52 36.70 67.86
CA ASN A 9 51.70 35.64 68.85
C ASN A 9 52.91 35.84 69.84
N ARG A 10 53.56 37.01 69.80
CA ARG A 10 54.76 37.32 70.59
C ARG A 10 54.49 37.47 72.12
N PHE A 11 53.27 37.76 72.50
CA PHE A 11 52.81 37.89 73.86
C PHE A 11 51.75 36.81 74.18
N ASP A 12 51.79 36.36 75.48
CA ASP A 12 50.71 35.45 75.95
C ASP A 12 49.43 36.24 76.35
N ALA A 13 48.41 35.54 76.79
CA ALA A 13 47.15 36.14 77.22
C ALA A 13 47.27 37.04 78.44
N TYR A 14 48.42 37.00 79.12
CA TYR A 14 48.76 37.80 80.34
C TYR A 14 49.74 38.90 80.01
N GLY A 15 50.16 39.11 78.77
CA GLY A 15 51.07 40.16 78.34
C GLY A 15 52.55 39.81 78.51
N ASN A 16 52.92 38.60 78.92
CA ASN A 16 54.29 38.18 79.05
C ASN A 16 54.90 37.83 77.68
N ARG A 17 56.14 38.21 77.45
CA ARG A 17 56.84 37.88 76.18
C ARG A 17 57.21 36.42 76.13
N ARG A 18 56.72 35.72 75.11
CA ARG A 18 57.05 34.29 74.82
C ARG A 18 58.50 34.17 74.36
N THR A 19 59.13 33.07 74.75
CA THR A 19 60.48 32.72 74.28
C THR A 19 60.39 32.23 72.82
N ASP A 20 61.51 32.34 72.09
CA ASP A 20 61.56 31.89 70.67
C ASP A 20 61.22 30.38 70.51
N GLU A 21 61.53 29.58 71.56
CA GLU A 21 61.22 28.16 71.62
C GLU A 21 59.68 27.93 71.73
N GLN A 22 58.99 28.74 72.53
CA GLN A 22 57.51 28.70 72.61
C GLN A 22 56.82 29.16 71.32
N LEU A 23 57.36 30.15 70.63
CA LEU A 23 56.89 30.63 69.36
C LEU A 23 57.06 29.56 68.26
N ASN A 24 58.20 28.88 68.24
CA ASN A 24 58.42 27.78 67.27
C ASN A 24 57.43 26.61 67.47
N ARG A 25 57.13 26.24 68.72
CA ARG A 25 56.14 25.21 69.06
C ARG A 25 54.75 25.62 68.59
N LEU A 26 54.29 26.85 68.79
CA LEU A 26 53.05 27.37 68.34
C LEU A 26 52.94 27.40 66.77
N GLU A 27 54.07 27.73 66.15
CA GLU A 27 54.15 27.71 64.68
C GLU A 27 54.03 26.26 64.11
N GLU A 28 54.70 25.33 64.78
CA GLU A 28 54.57 23.89 64.40
C GLU A 28 53.17 23.35 64.65
N GLU A 29 52.53 23.65 65.77
CA GLU A 29 51.13 23.26 66.06
C GLU A 29 50.17 23.87 65.06
N PHE A 30 50.33 25.17 64.75
CA PHE A 30 49.48 25.82 63.71
C PHE A 30 49.69 25.20 62.37
N ASN A 31 50.93 24.92 61.97
CA ASN A 31 51.20 24.27 60.66
C ASN A 31 50.68 22.85 60.64
N GLN A 32 50.71 22.08 61.70
CA GLN A 32 50.12 20.75 61.81
C GLN A 32 48.60 20.81 61.74
N GLU A 33 47.97 21.76 62.44
CA GLU A 33 46.50 21.96 62.29
C GLU A 33 46.12 22.34 60.89
N GLN A 34 46.85 23.23 60.23
CA GLN A 34 46.57 23.60 58.81
C GLN A 34 46.72 22.39 57.85
N GLN A 35 47.80 21.61 58.09
CA GLN A 35 47.97 20.37 57.28
C GLN A 35 46.87 19.35 57.54
N GLN A 36 46.43 19.19 58.80
CA GLN A 36 45.27 18.28 59.07
C GLN A 36 43.97 18.78 58.43
N LYS A 37 43.68 20.10 58.53
CA LYS A 37 42.53 20.70 57.89
C LYS A 37 42.60 20.55 56.36
N GLN A 38 43.76 20.76 55.75
CA GLN A 38 43.94 20.53 54.31
C GLN A 38 43.74 19.07 53.92
N LYS A 39 44.26 18.10 54.65
CA LYS A 39 44.07 16.67 54.42
C LYS A 39 42.58 16.30 54.53
N GLN A 40 41.85 16.85 55.50
CA GLN A 40 40.43 16.63 55.67
C GLN A 40 39.63 17.23 54.53
N ILE A 41 39.88 18.45 54.06
CA ILE A 41 39.29 19.11 52.96
C ILE A 41 39.57 18.30 51.68
N MET A 42 40.78 17.90 51.42
CA MET A 42 41.19 17.09 50.29
C MET A 42 40.46 15.73 50.28
N LYS A 43 40.35 15.07 51.44
CA LYS A 43 39.59 13.82 51.60
C LYS A 43 38.09 14.00 51.27
N ASN A 44 37.49 15.10 51.76
CA ASN A 44 36.06 15.38 51.47
C ASN A 44 35.82 15.72 49.98
N ILE A 45 36.75 16.45 49.35
CA ILE A 45 36.69 16.72 47.90
C ILE A 45 36.81 15.41 47.11
N LEU A 46 37.74 14.54 47.51
CA LEU A 46 37.94 13.25 46.83
C LEU A 46 36.71 12.33 46.96
N ILE A 47 36.08 12.31 48.14
CA ILE A 47 34.82 11.60 48.38
C ILE A 47 33.70 12.19 47.53
N GLY A 48 33.57 13.52 47.48
CA GLY A 48 32.57 14.22 46.67
C GLY A 48 32.72 13.91 45.16
N VAL A 49 33.95 13.98 44.65
CA VAL A 49 34.28 13.63 43.27
C VAL A 49 33.98 12.15 42.99
N SER A 50 34.36 11.25 43.90
CA SER A 50 34.05 9.81 43.75
C SER A 50 32.54 9.55 43.71
N LEU A 51 31.79 10.19 44.61
CA LEU A 51 30.33 10.06 44.66
C LEU A 51 29.67 10.61 43.39
N PHE A 52 30.15 11.73 42.86
CA PHE A 52 29.70 12.31 41.60
C PHE A 52 29.94 11.35 40.45
N PHE A 53 31.13 10.80 40.30
CA PHE A 53 31.41 9.81 39.24
C PHE A 53 30.57 8.54 39.36
N THR A 54 30.34 8.05 40.59
CA THR A 54 29.48 6.90 40.82
C THR A 54 28.03 7.19 40.41
N LEU A 55 27.52 8.38 40.72
CA LEU A 55 26.13 8.79 40.34
C LEU A 55 25.99 8.95 38.82
N VAL A 56 26.98 9.55 38.17
CA VAL A 56 27.03 9.64 36.69
C VAL A 56 27.07 8.25 36.05
N PHE A 57 27.91 7.35 36.58
CA PHE A 57 28.00 5.97 36.08
C PHE A 57 26.66 5.22 36.22
N LEU A 58 25.98 5.36 37.36
CA LEU A 58 24.63 4.77 37.56
C LEU A 58 23.61 5.33 36.58
N PHE A 59 23.67 6.62 36.27
CA PHE A 59 22.75 7.25 35.32
C PHE A 59 22.95 6.70 33.92
N PHE A 60 24.16 6.46 33.45
CA PHE A 60 24.48 5.87 32.16
C PHE A 60 24.29 4.34 32.08
N SER A 61 24.10 3.67 33.23
CA SER A 61 23.92 2.21 33.30
C SER A 61 22.47 1.73 33.12
N CYS A 62 21.54 2.63 32.82
CA CYS A 62 20.13 2.31 32.65
C CYS A 62 19.63 2.77 31.30
N GLU A 63 19.02 1.87 30.54
CA GLU A 63 18.37 2.17 29.25
C GLU A 63 16.90 1.68 29.29
N ARG A 64 16.02 2.47 28.73
CA ARG A 64 14.61 2.16 28.64
C ARG A 64 14.29 1.78 27.20
N ILE A 65 13.90 0.53 27.01
CA ILE A 65 13.44 0.02 25.72
C ILE A 65 11.97 0.38 25.57
N ASP A 66 11.64 1.08 24.49
CA ASP A 66 10.29 1.54 24.21
C ASP A 66 9.31 0.37 23.92
N ALA A 67 8.02 0.64 24.18
CA ALA A 67 6.97 -0.32 23.87
C ALA A 67 6.95 -0.64 22.38
N GLY A 68 6.91 -1.93 22.04
CA GLY A 68 6.97 -2.39 20.64
C GLY A 68 8.40 -2.57 20.11
N HIS A 69 9.44 -2.31 20.95
CA HIS A 69 10.81 -2.65 20.64
C HIS A 69 11.31 -3.83 21.46
N VAL A 70 12.30 -4.50 20.93
CA VAL A 70 13.08 -5.54 21.61
C VAL A 70 14.52 -5.09 21.62
N GLY A 71 15.10 -5.02 22.80
CA GLY A 71 16.53 -4.75 22.99
C GLY A 71 17.34 -6.03 22.84
N VAL A 72 18.43 -5.93 22.13
CA VAL A 72 19.43 -6.98 22.00
C VAL A 72 20.66 -6.55 22.79
N LYS A 73 20.87 -7.20 23.93
CA LYS A 73 22.05 -6.95 24.77
C LYS A 73 23.22 -7.78 24.27
N VAL A 74 24.33 -7.11 23.95
CA VAL A 74 25.54 -7.72 23.38
C VAL A 74 26.72 -7.52 24.32
N ASN A 75 27.45 -8.59 24.61
CA ASN A 75 28.68 -8.51 25.40
C ASN A 75 29.86 -8.11 24.52
N LEU A 76 30.56 -7.03 24.89
CA LEU A 76 31.68 -6.47 24.13
C LEU A 76 33.04 -7.08 24.54
N TYR A 77 33.16 -7.64 25.74
CA TYR A 77 34.41 -8.14 26.32
C TYR A 77 34.22 -9.51 26.99
N GLY A 78 35.31 -10.27 27.12
CA GLY A 78 35.35 -11.59 27.78
C GLY A 78 35.29 -12.78 26.82
N ASP A 79 35.25 -13.99 27.40
CA ASP A 79 35.25 -15.25 26.64
C ASP A 79 33.97 -15.44 25.85
N ASN A 80 32.83 -14.85 26.28
CA ASN A 80 31.54 -14.84 25.62
C ASN A 80 31.32 -13.59 24.75
N LYS A 81 32.37 -13.01 24.22
CA LYS A 81 32.37 -11.82 23.39
C LYS A 81 31.55 -12.03 22.11
N GLY A 82 30.60 -11.15 21.87
CA GLY A 82 29.87 -11.07 20.61
C GLY A 82 28.63 -11.97 20.57
N VAL A 83 28.48 -12.76 19.49
CA VAL A 83 27.25 -13.43 19.08
C VAL A 83 26.79 -14.59 19.97
N SER A 84 27.66 -15.14 20.83
CA SER A 84 27.35 -16.28 21.67
C SER A 84 26.47 -15.98 22.89
N ASP A 85 26.37 -14.69 23.26
CA ASP A 85 25.60 -14.24 24.42
C ASP A 85 24.69 -13.04 24.07
N VAL A 86 23.82 -13.26 23.08
CA VAL A 86 22.82 -12.28 22.67
C VAL A 86 21.53 -12.55 23.41
N THR A 87 21.19 -11.68 24.33
CA THR A 87 20.00 -11.84 25.19
C THR A 87 18.93 -10.82 24.80
N GLU A 88 17.68 -11.29 24.63
CA GLU A 88 16.52 -10.44 24.46
C GLU A 88 16.19 -9.72 25.78
N VAL A 89 16.01 -8.41 25.72
CA VAL A 89 15.65 -7.57 26.87
C VAL A 89 14.52 -6.61 26.52
N THR A 90 13.69 -6.31 27.52
CA THR A 90 12.54 -5.41 27.33
C THR A 90 12.32 -4.57 28.59
N GLY A 91 11.73 -3.39 28.42
CA GLY A 91 11.44 -2.47 29.51
C GLY A 91 12.69 -1.72 30.00
N MET A 92 12.83 -1.55 31.30
CA MET A 92 13.98 -0.89 31.90
C MET A 92 15.11 -1.91 32.14
N VAL A 93 16.24 -1.71 31.49
CA VAL A 93 17.38 -2.62 31.52
C VAL A 93 18.57 -1.93 32.17
N PHE A 94 19.13 -2.59 33.21
CA PHE A 94 20.39 -2.17 33.80
C PHE A 94 21.55 -2.94 33.18
N PHE A 95 22.51 -2.23 32.68
CA PHE A 95 23.70 -2.82 32.06
C PHE A 95 24.96 -2.00 32.37
N ASN A 96 26.10 -2.62 32.19
CA ASN A 96 27.37 -1.90 32.30
C ASN A 96 27.74 -1.34 30.92
N PRO A 97 27.72 0.00 30.72
CA PRO A 97 27.97 0.62 29.41
C PRO A 97 29.39 0.40 28.87
N ILE A 98 30.33 -0.06 29.72
CA ILE A 98 31.69 -0.38 29.31
C ILE A 98 31.74 -1.78 28.66
N THR A 99 30.95 -2.74 29.18
CA THR A 99 31.05 -4.14 28.79
C THR A 99 29.93 -4.62 27.88
N HIS A 100 28.82 -3.91 27.82
CA HIS A 100 27.66 -4.27 27.05
C HIS A 100 27.19 -3.11 26.18
N ASN A 101 26.56 -3.44 25.07
CA ASN A 101 25.80 -2.52 24.23
C ASN A 101 24.40 -3.07 23.99
N ILE A 102 23.41 -2.17 23.84
CA ILE A 102 22.02 -2.54 23.56
C ILE A 102 21.67 -2.01 22.18
N TYR A 103 21.11 -2.88 21.34
CA TYR A 103 20.57 -2.53 20.03
C TYR A 103 19.07 -2.73 20.06
N GLU A 104 18.29 -1.71 19.68
CA GLU A 104 16.85 -1.78 19.65
C GLU A 104 16.33 -2.18 18.28
N PHE A 105 15.36 -3.11 18.27
CA PHE A 105 14.67 -3.57 17.08
C PHE A 105 13.17 -3.36 17.24
N PRO A 106 12.51 -2.57 16.38
CA PRO A 106 11.06 -2.46 16.36
C PRO A 106 10.44 -3.79 15.91
N THR A 107 9.43 -4.24 16.63
CA THR A 107 8.66 -5.45 16.32
C THR A 107 7.25 -5.15 15.80
N TYR A 108 6.86 -3.87 15.81
CA TYR A 108 5.63 -3.41 15.17
C TYR A 108 5.83 -3.30 13.66
N ILE A 109 4.71 -3.10 12.92
CA ILE A 109 4.72 -3.03 11.47
C ILE A 109 5.54 -1.82 11.01
N GLN A 110 6.59 -2.10 10.25
CA GLN A 110 7.42 -1.12 9.57
C GLN A 110 6.89 -0.88 8.15
N HIS A 111 7.02 0.35 7.68
CA HIS A 111 6.67 0.77 6.34
C HIS A 111 7.93 1.14 5.59
N LYS A 112 8.16 0.52 4.43
CA LYS A 112 9.29 0.84 3.56
C LYS A 112 8.83 1.00 2.12
N GLU A 113 9.20 2.12 1.52
CA GLU A 113 8.97 2.42 0.11
C GLU A 113 10.31 2.48 -0.62
N TYR A 114 10.39 1.83 -1.77
CA TYR A 114 11.55 1.86 -2.66
C TYR A 114 11.17 2.63 -3.93
N SER A 115 11.29 3.96 -3.91
CA SER A 115 10.94 4.86 -5.01
C SER A 115 12.12 5.71 -5.48
N GLY A 116 11.98 6.39 -6.59
CA GLY A 116 13.02 7.26 -7.16
C GLY A 116 14.28 6.48 -7.55
N GLU A 117 15.43 6.86 -7.01
CA GLU A 117 16.72 6.18 -7.27
C GLU A 117 16.77 4.74 -6.70
N ASN A 118 15.90 4.42 -5.76
CA ASN A 118 15.77 3.10 -5.18
C ASN A 118 14.71 2.22 -5.88
N ALA A 119 14.07 2.71 -6.94
CA ALA A 119 13.14 1.92 -7.74
C ALA A 119 13.87 0.75 -8.40
N PHE A 120 13.16 -0.36 -8.56
CA PHE A 120 13.70 -1.56 -9.18
C PHE A 120 13.40 -1.58 -10.67
N ILE A 121 14.39 -2.01 -11.45
CA ILE A 121 14.23 -2.26 -12.87
C ILE A 121 14.19 -3.78 -13.07
N VAL A 122 13.10 -4.28 -13.61
CA VAL A 122 12.93 -5.71 -13.89
C VAL A 122 12.47 -5.94 -15.32
N ASN A 123 12.83 -7.07 -15.89
CA ASN A 123 12.44 -7.44 -17.23
C ASN A 123 11.35 -8.53 -17.17
N SER A 124 10.35 -8.39 -18.03
CA SER A 124 9.36 -9.41 -18.28
C SER A 124 9.92 -10.54 -19.18
N LYS A 125 9.14 -11.61 -19.34
CA LYS A 125 9.48 -12.77 -20.17
C LYS A 125 9.76 -12.41 -21.63
N ASP A 126 9.09 -11.40 -22.16
CA ASP A 126 9.24 -10.88 -23.52
C ASP A 126 10.32 -9.79 -23.65
N GLY A 127 11.11 -9.56 -22.59
CA GLY A 127 12.22 -8.61 -22.57
C GLY A 127 11.83 -7.15 -22.37
N SER A 128 10.55 -6.87 -22.08
CA SER A 128 10.11 -5.51 -21.78
C SER A 128 10.59 -5.09 -20.40
N GLU A 129 11.12 -3.88 -20.30
CA GLU A 129 11.61 -3.29 -19.05
C GLU A 129 10.48 -2.59 -18.28
N PHE A 130 10.41 -2.84 -16.96
CA PHE A 130 9.46 -2.23 -16.06
C PHE A 130 10.15 -1.60 -14.86
N HIS A 131 9.72 -0.40 -14.50
CA HIS A 131 10.10 0.24 -13.25
C HIS A 131 9.10 -0.12 -12.17
N ILE A 132 9.60 -0.67 -11.06
CA ILE A 132 8.79 -1.06 -9.90
C ILE A 132 9.23 -0.24 -8.71
N SER A 133 8.26 0.43 -8.06
CA SER A 133 8.47 1.18 -6.82
C SER A 133 7.71 0.49 -5.69
N PRO A 134 8.20 -0.65 -5.17
CA PRO A 134 7.43 -1.44 -4.24
C PRO A 134 7.28 -0.74 -2.89
N ILE A 135 6.09 -0.89 -2.32
CA ILE A 135 5.77 -0.51 -0.95
C ILE A 135 5.54 -1.78 -0.17
N ILE A 136 6.26 -1.91 0.94
CA ILE A 136 6.19 -3.09 1.80
C ILE A 136 5.92 -2.68 3.23
N ASN A 137 4.91 -3.31 3.82
CA ASN A 137 4.70 -3.30 5.26
C ASN A 137 5.14 -4.65 5.80
N TYR A 138 6.07 -4.65 6.73
CA TYR A 138 6.61 -5.86 7.32
C TYR A 138 6.79 -5.72 8.82
N SER A 139 6.93 -6.82 9.52
CA SER A 139 7.26 -6.86 10.94
C SER A 139 8.30 -7.93 11.21
N VAL A 140 9.02 -7.78 12.32
CA VAL A 140 10.04 -8.74 12.75
C VAL A 140 9.49 -9.60 13.86
N LYS A 141 9.68 -10.92 13.76
CA LYS A 141 9.34 -11.84 14.84
C LYS A 141 10.26 -11.61 16.03
N ARG A 142 9.65 -11.31 17.17
CA ARG A 142 10.35 -11.01 18.42
C ARG A 142 11.40 -12.06 18.78
N GLU A 143 11.02 -13.34 18.70
CA GLU A 143 11.87 -14.46 19.09
C GLU A 143 13.07 -14.64 18.14
N LYS A 144 13.00 -14.06 16.95
CA LYS A 144 14.07 -14.13 15.94
C LYS A 144 15.05 -12.96 15.98
N VAL A 145 14.72 -11.87 16.70
CA VAL A 145 15.57 -10.68 16.79
C VAL A 145 17.01 -11.00 17.22
N PRO A 146 17.28 -11.83 18.27
CA PRO A 146 18.62 -12.20 18.62
C PRO A 146 19.38 -12.92 17.50
N ALA A 147 18.71 -13.83 16.78
CA ALA A 147 19.29 -14.56 15.65
C ALA A 147 19.59 -13.65 14.47
N ILE A 148 18.68 -12.70 14.14
CA ILE A 148 18.89 -11.68 13.12
C ILE A 148 20.12 -10.84 13.46
N PHE A 149 20.18 -10.32 14.69
CA PHE A 149 21.33 -9.54 15.11
C PHE A 149 22.62 -10.34 15.05
N SER A 150 22.62 -11.58 15.52
CA SER A 150 23.76 -12.48 15.48
C SER A 150 24.30 -12.70 14.06
N LYS A 151 23.39 -12.81 13.09
CA LYS A 151 23.73 -13.05 11.68
C LYS A 151 24.25 -11.80 10.98
N TYR A 152 23.58 -10.66 11.15
CA TYR A 152 23.86 -9.45 10.38
C TYR A 152 24.74 -8.45 11.14
N ARG A 153 24.69 -8.41 12.46
CA ARG A 153 25.42 -7.48 13.36
C ARG A 153 25.23 -6.01 13.00
N ARG A 154 24.03 -5.65 12.58
CA ARG A 154 23.65 -4.32 12.10
C ARG A 154 22.30 -3.91 12.66
N SER A 155 22.02 -2.61 12.61
CA SER A 155 20.71 -2.06 12.90
C SER A 155 19.66 -2.54 11.90
N LEU A 156 18.37 -2.48 12.25
CA LEU A 156 17.31 -2.88 11.34
C LEU A 156 17.32 -2.06 10.04
N GLY A 157 17.56 -0.75 10.11
CA GLY A 157 17.63 0.11 8.92
C GLY A 157 18.74 -0.31 7.93
N GLU A 158 19.91 -0.71 8.43
CA GLU A 158 20.98 -1.23 7.57
C GLU A 158 20.64 -2.60 6.96
N ILE A 159 19.89 -3.44 7.69
CA ILE A 159 19.38 -4.72 7.19
C ILE A 159 18.31 -4.49 6.12
N GLU A 160 17.45 -3.47 6.29
CA GLU A 160 16.48 -3.05 5.28
C GLU A 160 17.12 -2.65 3.96
N ASP A 161 18.13 -1.77 4.04
CA ASP A 161 18.77 -1.23 2.84
C ASP A 161 19.70 -2.23 2.15
N GLY A 162 20.12 -3.26 2.86
CA GLY A 162 20.94 -4.34 2.31
C GLY A 162 20.14 -5.60 2.01
N PHE A 163 19.98 -6.44 3.02
CA PHE A 163 19.40 -7.78 2.89
C PHE A 163 17.94 -7.76 2.41
N LEU A 164 17.11 -6.93 3.02
CA LEU A 164 15.68 -6.90 2.70
C LEU A 164 15.47 -6.38 1.26
N LYS A 165 16.11 -5.27 0.92
CA LYS A 165 16.07 -4.69 -0.43
C LYS A 165 16.48 -5.69 -1.51
N THR A 166 17.57 -6.44 -1.27
CA THR A 166 18.06 -7.44 -2.24
C THR A 166 17.06 -8.57 -2.42
N ASN A 167 16.51 -9.12 -1.34
CA ASN A 167 15.51 -10.20 -1.42
C ASN A 167 14.24 -9.76 -2.14
N ILE A 168 13.79 -8.53 -1.88
CA ILE A 168 12.62 -7.94 -2.54
C ILE A 168 12.89 -7.79 -4.03
N TYR A 169 14.03 -7.21 -4.41
CA TYR A 169 14.43 -7.07 -5.80
C TYR A 169 14.47 -8.42 -6.53
N ASP A 170 15.13 -9.42 -5.92
CA ASP A 170 15.24 -10.76 -6.50
C ASP A 170 13.88 -11.44 -6.66
N ALA A 171 12.99 -11.32 -5.69
CA ALA A 171 11.63 -11.86 -5.77
C ALA A 171 10.84 -11.26 -6.93
N PHE A 172 10.90 -9.92 -7.09
CA PHE A 172 10.25 -9.24 -8.21
C PHE A 172 10.88 -9.64 -9.54
N ARG A 173 12.21 -9.64 -9.63
CA ARG A 173 12.95 -10.00 -10.85
C ARG A 173 12.67 -11.44 -11.29
N MET A 174 12.76 -12.39 -10.36
CA MET A 174 12.51 -13.80 -10.66
C MET A 174 11.07 -14.03 -11.11
N THR A 175 10.13 -13.40 -10.41
CA THR A 175 8.70 -13.59 -10.72
C THR A 175 8.32 -12.92 -12.03
N ALA A 176 8.83 -11.70 -12.31
CA ALA A 176 8.54 -10.97 -13.55
C ALA A 176 8.95 -11.75 -14.82
N ASN A 177 10.05 -12.50 -14.77
CA ASN A 177 10.53 -13.32 -15.87
C ASN A 177 9.56 -14.45 -16.31
N PHE A 178 8.55 -14.79 -15.50
CA PHE A 178 7.52 -15.77 -15.86
C PHE A 178 6.32 -15.17 -16.59
N TYR A 179 6.18 -13.84 -16.58
CA TYR A 179 5.04 -13.13 -17.13
C TYR A 179 5.45 -12.27 -18.33
N THR A 180 4.59 -12.24 -19.34
CA THR A 180 4.71 -11.25 -20.41
C THR A 180 4.31 -9.86 -19.90
N ALA A 181 4.68 -8.81 -20.64
CA ALA A 181 4.30 -7.45 -20.31
C ALA A 181 2.78 -7.26 -20.21
N GLU A 182 2.02 -7.90 -21.09
CA GLU A 182 0.56 -7.86 -21.09
C GLU A 182 -0.04 -8.58 -19.87
N GLU A 183 0.54 -9.71 -19.48
CA GLU A 183 0.11 -10.46 -18.28
C GLU A 183 0.41 -9.72 -16.98
N LEU A 184 1.54 -9.01 -16.90
CA LEU A 184 1.87 -8.17 -15.73
C LEU A 184 0.85 -7.06 -15.51
N ILE A 185 0.25 -6.55 -16.60
CA ILE A 185 -0.77 -5.52 -16.52
C ILE A 185 -2.14 -6.11 -16.18
N SER A 186 -2.55 -7.14 -16.93
CA SER A 186 -3.89 -7.73 -16.81
C SER A 186 -4.07 -8.56 -15.53
N ASN A 187 -2.98 -9.22 -15.05
CA ASN A 187 -3.00 -10.14 -13.91
C ASN A 187 -2.13 -9.64 -12.75
N ARG A 188 -2.08 -8.33 -12.52
CA ARG A 188 -1.26 -7.69 -11.49
C ARG A 188 -1.42 -8.34 -10.12
N GLN A 189 -2.66 -8.64 -9.71
CA GLN A 189 -2.94 -9.24 -8.41
C GLN A 189 -2.30 -10.64 -8.27
N LEU A 190 -2.35 -11.43 -9.34
CA LEU A 190 -1.72 -12.76 -9.35
C LEU A 190 -0.19 -12.64 -9.27
N PHE A 191 0.38 -11.69 -9.99
CA PHE A 191 1.81 -11.38 -9.94
C PHE A 191 2.24 -11.00 -8.52
N GLU A 192 1.56 -10.03 -7.87
CA GLU A 192 1.86 -9.60 -6.50
C GLU A 192 1.72 -10.76 -5.49
N THR A 193 0.72 -11.62 -5.67
CA THR A 193 0.54 -12.82 -4.83
C THR A 193 1.71 -13.80 -4.98
N LYS A 194 2.22 -13.99 -6.18
CA LYS A 194 3.39 -14.85 -6.46
C LYS A 194 4.68 -14.26 -5.88
N VAL A 195 4.89 -12.94 -6.07
CA VAL A 195 6.03 -12.23 -5.46
C VAL A 195 5.99 -12.38 -3.93
N ARG A 196 4.82 -12.16 -3.34
CA ARG A 196 4.64 -12.33 -1.89
C ARG A 196 4.97 -13.75 -1.43
N ALA A 197 4.48 -14.77 -2.13
CA ALA A 197 4.78 -16.17 -1.80
C ALA A 197 6.29 -16.46 -1.86
N THR A 198 7.00 -15.91 -2.86
CA THR A 198 8.45 -16.04 -2.98
C THR A 198 9.17 -15.34 -1.83
N LEU A 199 8.71 -14.13 -1.45
CA LEU A 199 9.26 -13.38 -0.32
C LEU A 199 9.00 -14.09 1.01
N ASP A 200 7.79 -14.60 1.23
CA ASP A 200 7.45 -15.34 2.45
C ASP A 200 8.33 -16.59 2.59
N ALA A 201 8.58 -17.30 1.52
CA ALA A 201 9.45 -18.47 1.53
C ALA A 201 10.91 -18.13 1.91
N SER A 202 11.43 -16.96 1.52
CA SER A 202 12.81 -16.55 1.82
C SER A 202 12.93 -15.82 3.17
N LEU A 203 11.95 -15.01 3.55
CA LEU A 203 12.05 -14.09 4.68
C LEU A 203 11.45 -14.63 5.99
N LEU A 204 10.41 -15.48 5.93
CA LEU A 204 9.82 -16.10 7.14
C LEU A 204 10.82 -16.92 7.97
N PRO A 205 11.70 -17.75 7.37
CA PRO A 205 12.73 -18.46 8.12
C PRO A 205 13.72 -17.54 8.83
N GLU A 206 14.02 -16.38 8.20
CA GLU A 206 14.89 -15.36 8.74
C GLU A 206 14.23 -14.52 9.85
N GLY A 207 12.90 -14.61 10.00
CA GLY A 207 12.15 -13.91 11.04
C GLY A 207 11.44 -12.65 10.60
N PHE A 208 11.37 -12.37 9.30
CA PHE A 208 10.60 -11.26 8.74
C PHE A 208 9.23 -11.74 8.25
N ILE A 209 8.19 -10.99 8.58
CA ILE A 209 6.80 -11.26 8.15
C ILE A 209 6.37 -10.16 7.22
N ILE A 210 5.99 -10.49 5.99
CA ILE A 210 5.43 -9.53 5.05
C ILE A 210 3.91 -9.38 5.31
N ASN A 211 3.51 -8.25 5.85
CA ASN A 211 2.11 -7.95 6.13
C ASN A 211 1.38 -7.50 4.86
N GLN A 212 2.02 -6.63 4.07
CA GLN A 212 1.46 -6.11 2.82
C GLN A 212 2.56 -5.85 1.81
N LEU A 213 2.26 -6.10 0.53
CA LEU A 213 3.13 -5.83 -0.61
C LEU A 213 2.31 -5.17 -1.71
N THR A 214 2.83 -4.08 -2.27
CA THR A 214 2.26 -3.39 -3.43
C THR A 214 3.38 -3.11 -4.42
N SER A 215 3.22 -3.44 -5.68
CA SER A 215 4.30 -3.36 -6.67
C SER A 215 4.51 -1.96 -7.26
N ASN A 216 3.48 -1.10 -7.34
CA ASN A 216 3.55 0.19 -8.03
C ASN A 216 4.30 0.10 -9.37
N LEU A 217 3.80 -0.77 -10.28
CA LEU A 217 4.38 -0.92 -11.61
C LEU A 217 4.20 0.35 -12.45
N VAL A 218 5.29 0.86 -12.99
CA VAL A 218 5.31 1.97 -13.94
C VAL A 218 5.75 1.43 -15.30
N TYR A 219 4.90 1.64 -16.31
CA TYR A 219 5.12 1.15 -17.67
C TYR A 219 5.86 2.17 -18.51
N PRO A 220 6.76 1.75 -19.41
CA PRO A 220 7.34 2.63 -20.42
C PRO A 220 6.25 3.27 -21.30
N GLU A 221 6.41 4.54 -21.64
CA GLU A 221 5.44 5.27 -22.49
C GLU A 221 5.23 4.62 -23.87
N THR A 222 6.27 4.01 -24.42
CA THR A 222 6.20 3.25 -25.68
C THR A 222 5.22 2.08 -25.56
N PHE A 223 5.22 1.40 -24.44
CA PHE A 223 4.34 0.27 -24.18
C PHE A 223 2.88 0.69 -23.97
N LYS A 224 2.63 1.81 -23.24
CA LYS A 224 1.31 2.38 -23.11
C LYS A 224 0.69 2.71 -24.47
N LYS A 225 1.45 3.39 -25.34
CA LYS A 225 1.02 3.72 -26.71
C LYS A 225 0.72 2.48 -27.54
N ALA A 226 1.52 1.42 -27.42
CA ALA A 226 1.29 0.17 -28.13
C ALA A 226 -0.01 -0.52 -27.68
N ILE A 227 -0.28 -0.55 -26.37
CA ILE A 227 -1.53 -1.09 -25.82
C ILE A 227 -2.74 -0.24 -26.23
N GLU A 228 -2.64 1.08 -26.19
CA GLU A 228 -3.71 1.98 -26.64
C GLU A 228 -4.02 1.76 -28.12
N ALA A 229 -2.99 1.65 -28.97
CA ALA A 229 -3.15 1.36 -30.39
C ALA A 229 -3.83 -0.02 -30.62
N LYS A 230 -3.39 -1.06 -29.88
CA LYS A 230 -4.02 -2.40 -29.93
C LYS A 230 -5.48 -2.34 -29.50
N ASN A 231 -5.78 -1.69 -28.38
CA ASN A 231 -7.15 -1.56 -27.89
C ASN A 231 -8.05 -0.80 -28.85
N ASN A 232 -7.55 0.28 -29.45
CA ASN A 232 -8.29 1.05 -30.47
C ASN A 232 -8.56 0.19 -31.73
N ALA A 233 -7.59 -0.61 -32.17
CA ALA A 233 -7.77 -1.52 -33.29
C ALA A 233 -8.80 -2.61 -32.99
N VAL A 234 -8.76 -3.23 -31.81
CA VAL A 234 -9.76 -4.24 -31.38
C VAL A 234 -11.16 -3.62 -31.28
N GLN A 235 -11.28 -2.44 -30.67
CA GLN A 235 -12.56 -1.73 -30.59
C GLN A 235 -13.08 -1.36 -31.99
N GLY A 236 -12.21 -0.92 -32.89
CA GLY A 236 -12.54 -0.63 -34.26
C GLY A 236 -13.09 -1.88 -35.00
N ALA A 237 -12.43 -3.02 -34.83
CA ALA A 237 -12.88 -4.29 -35.39
C ALA A 237 -14.25 -4.74 -34.86
N LEU A 238 -14.44 -4.64 -33.51
CA LEU A 238 -15.73 -4.95 -32.87
C LEU A 238 -16.87 -4.02 -33.36
N MET A 239 -16.59 -2.73 -33.53
CA MET A 239 -17.54 -1.76 -34.06
C MET A 239 -17.90 -2.08 -35.51
N ALA A 240 -16.92 -2.47 -36.33
CA ALA A 240 -17.17 -2.88 -37.70
C ALA A 240 -18.05 -4.15 -37.77
N GLU A 241 -17.73 -5.17 -36.96
CA GLU A 241 -18.52 -6.39 -36.86
C GLU A 241 -19.96 -6.12 -36.40
N ASN A 242 -20.15 -5.27 -35.41
CA ASN A 242 -21.47 -4.88 -34.91
C ASN A 242 -22.27 -4.12 -35.97
N LYS A 243 -21.65 -3.24 -36.79
CA LYS A 243 -22.31 -2.56 -37.91
C LYS A 243 -22.77 -3.55 -38.98
N VAL A 244 -21.95 -4.56 -39.31
CA VAL A 244 -22.35 -5.62 -40.24
C VAL A 244 -23.57 -6.39 -39.71
N LYS A 245 -23.52 -6.84 -38.45
CA LYS A 245 -24.67 -7.53 -37.81
C LYS A 245 -25.92 -6.67 -37.76
N GLN A 246 -25.78 -5.38 -37.50
CA GLN A 246 -26.90 -4.44 -37.51
C GLN A 246 -27.51 -4.31 -38.95
N ALA A 247 -26.63 -4.12 -39.95
CA ALA A 247 -27.11 -4.03 -41.36
C ALA A 247 -27.79 -5.32 -41.82
N GLU A 248 -27.27 -6.49 -41.44
CA GLU A 248 -27.92 -7.78 -41.71
C GLU A 248 -29.29 -7.90 -41.00
N ALA A 249 -29.38 -7.48 -39.75
CA ALA A 249 -30.64 -7.47 -39.01
C ALA A 249 -31.67 -6.52 -39.64
N GLU A 250 -31.27 -5.32 -40.03
CA GLU A 250 -32.11 -4.34 -40.71
C GLU A 250 -32.60 -4.87 -42.08
N ALA A 251 -31.70 -5.52 -42.84
CA ALA A 251 -32.09 -6.16 -44.10
C ALA A 251 -33.12 -7.28 -43.89
N LYS A 252 -32.92 -8.14 -42.90
CA LYS A 252 -33.90 -9.19 -42.53
C LYS A 252 -35.24 -8.61 -42.11
N ILE A 253 -35.25 -7.54 -41.33
CA ILE A 253 -36.50 -6.85 -40.94
C ILE A 253 -37.19 -6.27 -42.15
N LYS A 254 -36.49 -5.62 -43.07
CA LYS A 254 -37.08 -5.09 -44.31
C LYS A 254 -37.72 -6.20 -45.17
N VAL A 255 -37.03 -7.32 -45.35
CA VAL A 255 -37.54 -8.47 -46.09
C VAL A 255 -38.80 -9.05 -45.41
N ALA A 256 -38.74 -9.29 -44.10
CA ALA A 256 -39.87 -9.81 -43.33
C ALA A 256 -41.07 -8.85 -43.36
N THR A 257 -40.84 -7.55 -43.27
CA THR A 257 -41.89 -6.53 -43.37
C THR A 257 -42.53 -6.50 -44.79
N ALA A 258 -41.71 -6.57 -45.84
CA ALA A 258 -42.21 -6.62 -47.21
C ALA A 258 -43.03 -7.90 -47.49
N GLN A 259 -42.57 -9.06 -47.01
CA GLN A 259 -43.27 -10.31 -47.07
C GLN A 259 -44.61 -10.27 -46.33
N GLY A 260 -44.59 -9.76 -45.08
CA GLY A 260 -45.84 -9.61 -44.31
C GLY A 260 -46.83 -8.66 -44.92
N ASN A 261 -46.40 -7.56 -45.54
CA ASN A 261 -47.28 -6.64 -46.26
C ASN A 261 -47.88 -7.29 -47.53
N ALA A 262 -47.06 -8.01 -48.30
CA ALA A 262 -47.54 -8.73 -49.49
C ALA A 262 -48.56 -9.81 -49.12
N GLU A 263 -48.35 -10.57 -48.08
CA GLU A 263 -49.25 -11.60 -47.57
C GLU A 263 -50.55 -11.01 -47.02
N ALA A 264 -50.48 -9.88 -46.32
CA ALA A 264 -51.64 -9.13 -45.86
C ALA A 264 -52.48 -8.61 -47.04
N MET A 265 -51.82 -8.05 -48.07
CA MET A 265 -52.55 -7.61 -49.33
C MET A 265 -53.20 -8.79 -50.07
N LEU A 266 -52.50 -9.92 -50.18
CA LEU A 266 -53.08 -11.13 -50.81
C LEU A 266 -54.25 -11.66 -50.00
N THR A 267 -54.16 -11.67 -48.68
CA THR A 267 -55.24 -12.13 -47.81
C THR A 267 -56.44 -11.20 -47.88
N SER A 268 -56.23 -9.89 -47.89
CA SER A 268 -57.31 -8.90 -48.10
C SER A 268 -57.97 -9.02 -49.45
N ALA A 269 -57.18 -9.14 -50.52
CA ALA A 269 -57.73 -9.32 -51.88
C ALA A 269 -58.51 -10.62 -52.01
N LYS A 270 -58.04 -11.73 -51.39
CA LYS A 270 -58.82 -12.99 -51.37
C LYS A 270 -60.16 -12.86 -50.66
N ALA A 271 -60.13 -12.21 -49.47
CA ALA A 271 -61.32 -11.97 -48.67
C ALA A 271 -62.35 -11.08 -49.41
N GLU A 272 -61.85 -10.03 -50.08
CA GLU A 272 -62.70 -9.18 -50.90
C GLU A 272 -63.31 -9.94 -52.13
N ALA A 273 -62.53 -10.76 -52.83
CA ALA A 273 -62.99 -11.59 -53.93
C ALA A 273 -64.04 -12.60 -53.46
N GLU A 274 -63.82 -13.22 -52.28
CA GLU A 274 -64.75 -14.16 -51.68
C GLU A 274 -66.06 -13.47 -51.24
N ALA A 275 -65.96 -12.31 -50.59
CA ALA A 275 -67.10 -11.47 -50.24
C ALA A 275 -67.93 -11.03 -51.51
N ASN A 276 -67.21 -10.63 -52.56
CA ASN A 276 -67.85 -10.23 -53.80
C ASN A 276 -68.52 -11.43 -54.52
N SER A 277 -67.92 -12.62 -54.51
CA SER A 277 -68.50 -13.87 -55.03
C SER A 277 -69.77 -14.25 -54.27
N LEU A 278 -69.74 -14.15 -52.91
CA LEU A 278 -70.93 -14.39 -52.08
C LEU A 278 -72.03 -13.37 -52.36
N LYS A 279 -71.68 -12.08 -52.49
CA LYS A 279 -72.65 -11.04 -52.91
C LYS A 279 -73.27 -11.34 -54.26
N GLN A 280 -72.47 -11.74 -55.25
CA GLN A 280 -73.01 -12.10 -56.58
C GLN A 280 -74.00 -13.29 -56.56
N LYS A 281 -73.73 -14.28 -55.68
CA LYS A 281 -74.62 -15.43 -55.51
C LYS A 281 -75.93 -15.11 -54.79
N THR A 282 -75.91 -14.10 -53.93
CA THR A 282 -77.07 -13.69 -53.11
C THR A 282 -77.87 -12.54 -53.71
N ILE A 283 -77.28 -11.79 -54.65
CA ILE A 283 -78.02 -10.69 -55.37
C ILE A 283 -78.98 -11.28 -56.41
N THR A 284 -80.21 -11.39 -56.00
CA THR A 284 -81.34 -11.67 -56.96
C THR A 284 -81.85 -10.33 -57.53
N PRO A 285 -82.42 -10.32 -58.74
CA PRO A 285 -83.00 -9.12 -59.30
C PRO A 285 -83.98 -8.40 -58.39
N MET A 286 -84.67 -9.16 -57.54
CA MET A 286 -85.64 -8.64 -56.58
C MET A 286 -84.97 -7.92 -55.39
N LEU A 287 -83.81 -8.37 -54.97
CA LEU A 287 -83.04 -7.73 -53.85
C LEU A 287 -82.41 -6.42 -54.34
N LEU A 288 -81.95 -6.35 -55.60
CA LEU A 288 -81.45 -5.11 -56.21
C LEU A 288 -82.56 -4.05 -56.32
N GLN A 289 -83.74 -4.46 -56.66
CA GLN A 289 -84.90 -3.56 -56.69
C GLN A 289 -85.27 -3.03 -55.33
N LEU A 290 -85.21 -3.87 -54.30
CA LEU A 290 -85.50 -3.47 -52.90
C LEU A 290 -84.43 -2.52 -52.32
N GLU A 291 -83.16 -2.74 -52.60
CA GLU A 291 -82.05 -1.85 -52.21
C GLU A 291 -82.10 -0.50 -52.95
N PHE A 292 -82.49 -0.53 -54.24
CA PHE A 292 -82.75 0.67 -55.01
C PHE A 292 -83.90 1.50 -54.41
N ILE A 293 -85.01 0.85 -54.05
CA ILE A 293 -86.19 1.50 -53.46
C ILE A 293 -85.78 2.11 -52.08
N ASN A 294 -84.98 1.43 -51.26
CA ASN A 294 -84.55 1.91 -49.96
C ASN A 294 -83.58 3.10 -50.04
N LYS A 295 -82.83 3.20 -51.13
CA LYS A 295 -81.90 4.33 -51.34
C LYS A 295 -82.51 5.45 -52.20
N TRP A 296 -83.70 5.30 -52.69
CA TRP A 296 -84.37 6.29 -53.55
C TRP A 296 -84.87 7.45 -52.68
N ASP A 297 -84.47 8.69 -53.03
CA ASP A 297 -84.87 9.93 -52.36
C ASP A 297 -86.29 10.42 -52.74
N GLY A 298 -87.03 9.65 -53.48
CA GLY A 298 -88.44 9.97 -53.90
C GLY A 298 -88.54 10.95 -55.03
N LYS A 299 -87.48 11.36 -55.70
CA LYS A 299 -87.49 12.32 -56.82
C LYS A 299 -87.21 11.60 -58.12
N LEU A 300 -88.00 11.86 -59.11
CA LEU A 300 -87.72 11.46 -60.49
C LEU A 300 -86.65 12.35 -61.12
N PRO A 301 -85.66 11.77 -61.82
CA PRO A 301 -84.65 12.58 -62.47
C PRO A 301 -85.31 13.52 -63.49
N VAL A 302 -84.97 14.82 -63.35
CA VAL A 302 -85.53 15.91 -64.16
C VAL A 302 -85.06 15.87 -65.64
N TYR A 303 -83.97 15.18 -65.89
CA TYR A 303 -83.47 14.94 -67.25
C TYR A 303 -82.90 13.48 -67.33
N GLY A 304 -83.39 12.70 -68.32
CA GLY A 304 -82.88 11.36 -68.62
C GLY A 304 -84.01 10.33 -68.78
N THR A 305 -83.64 9.17 -69.35
CA THR A 305 -84.61 8.03 -69.54
C THR A 305 -84.77 7.37 -68.16
N VAL A 306 -86.03 7.02 -67.84
CA VAL A 306 -86.37 6.24 -66.62
C VAL A 306 -85.52 5.00 -66.56
N PRO A 307 -84.83 4.72 -65.39
CA PRO A 307 -83.99 3.54 -65.26
C PRO A 307 -84.78 2.28 -65.68
N GLN A 308 -84.19 1.45 -66.54
CA GLN A 308 -84.83 0.23 -67.11
C GLN A 308 -85.37 -0.76 -66.08
N ILE A 309 -84.98 -0.62 -64.81
CA ILE A 309 -85.41 -1.43 -63.68
C ILE A 309 -86.92 -1.35 -63.41
N PHE A 310 -87.58 -0.27 -63.85
CA PHE A 310 -89.05 -0.10 -63.72
C PHE A 310 -89.85 -0.62 -64.94
N LYS A 311 -89.22 -1.13 -66.01
CA LYS A 311 -89.90 -1.63 -67.25
C LYS A 311 -90.52 -3.00 -67.09
N GLY A 312 -90.42 -3.66 -65.97
CA GLY A 312 -91.00 -5.01 -65.77
C GLY A 312 -92.09 -5.10 -64.72
N ILE A 313 -92.62 -3.96 -64.25
CA ILE A 313 -93.74 -3.93 -63.30
C ILE A 313 -94.99 -3.51 -64.06
N ASN A 314 -95.62 -4.48 -64.69
CA ASN A 314 -97.00 -4.47 -65.14
C ASN A 314 -97.60 -5.75 -64.67
#